data_0afa157ec0a4adf71f1b4bb812e96e14
#
_entry.id   0afa157ec0a4adf71f1b4bb812e96e14
#
_cell.length_a   1.000
_cell.length_b   1.000
_cell.length_c   1.000
_cell.angle_alpha   90.00
_cell.angle_beta   90.00
_cell.angle_gamma   90.00
#
_symmetry.space_group_name_H-M   'P 1'
#
loop_
_entity.id
_entity.type
_entity.pdbx_description
1 polymer ?
#
loop_
_entity_poly.entity_id
_entity_poly.type
_entity_poly.pdbx_seq_one_letter_code
_entity_poly.pdbx_strand_id
1 'polypeptide(L)'
;MDLHEPLNMTMLCDFYELTMGNGYFAHNLKDRITYFDVFFRQVPDGGGVAIAAGLEQVIDYINNLHFSEADIAYLRSRKLFSEEFLEYLRTFRFTGDIWAVPEGTPVFPREPLMTVRAPAIEAQLIETYVLLQINHQSLIATKANRVCRAAAGRTVLEFGSRRAQGSDGAIVGARAAFIGGCAGTACTISDQLYGVPAGGTMAHSWVQMFDSEYEAFKAYCETYPTNATLLVDTYDSLHSGVPNAIRAFNEVLRPQGITKCGIRFDSGDIAYLTKKARKMLDDAGWPECKITVSNSLDERLINGLLDQGAQIDAFGVGERLITAKSEPVFGGVYKLCAIEREDGTIVPKIKISENVGKITNPHYKRVYRFFGRDTGMAEADYITVYDEVVDDTQPLEICDPDATWKKKVMTNFVAKELQVPIFLGGKQVYTSPTLPEIKQYCKEQIATLWPEVLRFDNPHNYYVDLSYKLLGIKMDLLNKGHS
;
A
#
# COMPACT_ATOMS: atom_id res chain seq x y z
N MET A 1 2.05 31.12 4.57
CA MET A 1 2.49 29.73 4.74
C MET A 1 3.68 29.58 3.83
N ASP A 2 4.85 29.40 4.36
CA ASP A 2 6.04 29.15 3.56
C ASP A 2 6.00 27.70 3.09
N LEU A 3 5.85 27.49 1.78
CA LEU A 3 5.77 26.15 1.19
C LEU A 3 7.10 25.39 1.21
N HIS A 4 8.17 26.01 1.74
CA HIS A 4 9.50 25.44 1.82
C HIS A 4 9.84 24.88 3.21
N GLU A 5 9.03 25.13 4.24
CA GLU A 5 9.18 24.43 5.53
C GLU A 5 8.36 23.15 5.53
N PRO A 6 8.93 22.01 5.94
CA PRO A 6 8.15 20.79 6.09
C PRO A 6 7.03 21.02 7.10
N LEU A 7 5.80 20.73 6.68
CA LEU A 7 4.62 20.89 7.53
C LEU A 7 4.78 19.98 8.76
N ASN A 8 4.70 20.57 9.96
CA ASN A 8 4.62 19.77 11.17
C ASN A 8 3.28 19.05 11.24
N MET A 9 3.30 17.73 11.06
CA MET A 9 2.10 16.89 11.01
C MET A 9 1.58 16.49 12.40
N THR A 10 2.16 16.97 13.50
CA THR A 10 1.73 16.65 14.87
C THR A 10 0.27 17.00 15.12
N MET A 11 -0.21 18.09 14.53
CA MET A 11 -1.61 18.52 14.64
C MET A 11 -2.57 17.82 13.66
N LEU A 12 -2.07 16.92 12.81
CA LEU A 12 -2.92 16.05 11.99
C LEU A 12 -3.39 14.86 12.83
N CYS A 13 -4.23 15.16 13.79
CA CYS A 13 -4.87 14.20 14.68
C CYS A 13 -6.37 14.52 14.80
N ASP A 14 -7.19 13.52 15.05
CA ASP A 14 -8.58 13.74 15.37
C ASP A 14 -8.71 14.46 16.71
N PHE A 15 -9.61 15.43 16.79
CA PHE A 15 -9.71 16.30 17.97
C PHE A 15 -10.01 15.53 19.27
N TYR A 16 -10.68 14.37 19.18
CA TYR A 16 -10.94 13.53 20.35
C TYR A 16 -9.64 12.95 20.96
N GLU A 17 -8.58 12.79 20.20
CA GLU A 17 -7.29 12.31 20.71
C GLU A 17 -6.71 13.31 21.72
N LEU A 18 -6.81 14.61 21.43
CA LEU A 18 -6.40 15.69 22.34
C LEU A 18 -7.32 15.78 23.55
N THR A 19 -8.65 15.68 23.36
CA THR A 19 -9.59 15.76 24.51
C THR A 19 -9.47 14.56 25.43
N MET A 20 -9.28 13.35 24.89
CA MET A 20 -8.96 12.16 25.67
C MET A 20 -7.61 12.29 26.35
N GLY A 21 -6.58 12.80 25.65
CA GLY A 21 -5.25 13.06 26.21
C GLY A 21 -5.32 13.96 27.43
N ASN A 22 -6.06 15.08 27.37
CA ASN A 22 -6.29 15.96 28.52
C ASN A 22 -7.03 15.23 29.64
N GLY A 23 -8.01 14.39 29.31
CA GLY A 23 -8.71 13.56 30.31
C GLY A 23 -7.78 12.55 30.98
N TYR A 24 -6.93 11.86 30.24
CA TYR A 24 -5.93 10.94 30.80
C TYR A 24 -4.94 11.68 31.71
N PHE A 25 -4.51 12.88 31.31
CA PHE A 25 -3.65 13.72 32.11
C PHE A 25 -4.32 14.10 33.46
N ALA A 26 -5.55 14.59 33.40
CA ALA A 26 -6.31 15.03 34.58
C ALA A 26 -6.60 13.89 35.58
N HIS A 27 -6.69 12.65 35.09
CA HIS A 27 -6.98 11.48 35.93
C HIS A 27 -5.75 10.60 36.23
N ASN A 28 -4.54 11.13 36.07
CA ASN A 28 -3.26 10.44 36.33
C ASN A 28 -3.09 9.12 35.56
N LEU A 29 -3.63 9.05 34.33
CA LEU A 29 -3.52 7.90 33.45
C LEU A 29 -2.47 8.11 32.36
N LYS A 30 -1.81 9.27 32.31
CA LYS A 30 -0.90 9.65 31.23
C LYS A 30 0.26 8.66 31.04
N ASP A 31 0.78 8.11 32.12
CA ASP A 31 1.93 7.20 32.14
C ASP A 31 1.52 5.72 32.08
N ARG A 32 0.20 5.42 32.02
CA ARG A 32 -0.28 4.05 31.90
C ARG A 32 0.11 3.46 30.57
N ILE A 33 0.86 2.37 30.58
CA ILE A 33 1.25 1.67 29.36
C ILE A 33 0.03 0.99 28.74
N THR A 34 -0.13 1.21 27.45
CA THR A 34 -1.22 0.69 26.62
C THR A 34 -0.66 -0.05 25.42
N TYR A 35 -1.43 -1.00 24.90
CA TYR A 35 -1.11 -1.74 23.68
C TYR A 35 -2.23 -1.52 22.66
N PHE A 36 -1.86 -1.03 21.49
CA PHE A 36 -2.77 -0.83 20.37
C PHE A 36 -2.29 -1.63 19.16
N ASP A 37 -3.23 -2.18 18.41
CA ASP A 37 -2.94 -2.82 17.13
C ASP A 37 -3.55 -2.03 15.98
N VAL A 38 -2.78 -1.92 14.90
CA VAL A 38 -3.28 -1.57 13.56
C VAL A 38 -3.59 -2.87 12.82
N PHE A 39 -4.80 -3.00 12.31
CA PHE A 39 -5.22 -4.13 11.48
C PHE A 39 -6.37 -3.73 10.56
N PHE A 40 -6.67 -4.54 9.56
CA PHE A 40 -7.83 -4.34 8.66
C PHE A 40 -8.75 -5.56 8.69
N ARG A 41 -9.97 -5.41 8.13
CA ARG A 41 -11.02 -6.44 8.28
C ARG A 41 -11.29 -7.22 7.01
N GLN A 42 -11.09 -6.61 5.85
CA GLN A 42 -11.38 -7.21 4.54
C GLN A 42 -10.36 -6.72 3.53
N VAL A 43 -9.98 -7.59 2.61
CA VAL A 43 -9.14 -7.20 1.48
C VAL A 43 -10.00 -6.45 0.47
N PRO A 44 -9.58 -5.27 -0.01
CA PRO A 44 -10.32 -4.54 -1.03
C PRO A 44 -10.57 -5.36 -2.30
N ASP A 45 -11.64 -5.04 -3.00
CA ASP A 45 -12.07 -5.70 -4.24
C ASP A 45 -12.34 -7.22 -4.09
N GLY A 46 -12.66 -7.68 -2.88
CA GLY A 46 -12.83 -9.10 -2.59
C GLY A 46 -11.59 -9.93 -2.87
N GLY A 47 -10.40 -9.31 -2.81
CA GLY A 47 -9.13 -9.98 -3.03
C GLY A 47 -8.76 -10.95 -1.90
N GLY A 48 -7.80 -11.85 -2.17
CA GLY A 48 -7.31 -12.81 -1.18
C GLY A 48 -6.17 -12.30 -0.32
N VAL A 49 -5.52 -11.18 -0.70
CA VAL A 49 -4.32 -10.66 -0.04
C VAL A 49 -4.22 -9.14 -0.22
N ALA A 50 -3.68 -8.44 0.79
CA ALA A 50 -3.29 -7.04 0.70
C ALA A 50 -1.77 -6.89 0.84
N ILE A 51 -1.23 -5.72 0.48
CA ILE A 51 0.18 -5.39 0.61
C ILE A 51 0.34 -4.30 1.66
N ALA A 52 1.16 -4.54 2.68
CA ALA A 52 1.48 -3.54 3.69
C ALA A 52 2.38 -2.45 3.10
N ALA A 53 2.02 -1.19 3.30
CA ALA A 53 2.82 -0.03 2.89
C ALA A 53 2.51 1.19 3.78
N GLY A 54 3.39 2.20 3.79
CA GLY A 54 3.24 3.44 4.56
C GLY A 54 4.06 3.51 5.84
N LEU A 55 4.85 2.49 6.16
CA LEU A 55 5.65 2.44 7.39
C LEU A 55 6.74 3.53 7.41
N GLU A 56 7.39 3.82 6.29
CA GLU A 56 8.43 4.85 6.21
C GLU A 56 7.90 6.23 6.64
N GLN A 57 6.70 6.61 6.16
CA GLN A 57 6.07 7.88 6.54
C GLN A 57 5.66 7.91 8.01
N VAL A 58 5.28 6.77 8.58
CA VAL A 58 5.01 6.65 10.02
C VAL A 58 6.31 6.83 10.83
N ILE A 59 7.42 6.23 10.39
CA ILE A 59 8.73 6.40 11.03
C ILE A 59 9.16 7.88 11.03
N ASP A 60 9.05 8.53 9.88
CA ASP A 60 9.38 9.96 9.74
C ASP A 60 8.51 10.84 10.65
N TYR A 61 7.21 10.55 10.71
CA TYR A 61 6.28 11.25 11.60
C TYR A 61 6.67 11.11 13.06
N ILE A 62 6.91 9.90 13.54
CA ILE A 62 7.27 9.63 14.94
C ILE A 62 8.58 10.34 15.32
N ASN A 63 9.58 10.32 14.44
CA ASN A 63 10.86 11.00 14.68
C ASN A 63 10.72 12.53 14.77
N ASN A 64 9.74 13.11 14.09
CA ASN A 64 9.51 14.55 14.03
C ASN A 64 8.35 15.02 14.91
N LEU A 65 7.74 14.13 15.71
CA LEU A 65 6.56 14.41 16.50
C LEU A 65 6.88 15.41 17.64
N HIS A 66 6.33 16.62 17.56
CA HIS A 66 6.48 17.67 18.57
C HIS A 66 5.42 18.76 18.40
N PHE A 67 4.97 19.34 19.49
CA PHE A 67 4.06 20.51 19.46
C PHE A 67 4.88 21.79 19.45
N SER A 68 4.64 22.65 18.46
CA SER A 68 5.24 23.98 18.38
C SER A 68 4.53 24.98 19.33
N GLU A 69 5.16 26.12 19.60
CA GLU A 69 4.51 27.20 20.36
C GLU A 69 3.24 27.73 19.69
N ALA A 70 3.17 27.69 18.36
CA ALA A 70 1.97 28.04 17.61
C ALA A 70 0.84 27.03 17.85
N ASP A 71 1.15 25.73 17.89
CA ASP A 71 0.18 24.69 18.21
C ASP A 71 -0.37 24.86 19.64
N ILE A 72 0.52 25.10 20.61
CA ILE A 72 0.12 25.33 22.00
C ILE A 72 -0.75 26.58 22.12
N ALA A 73 -0.40 27.69 21.45
CA ALA A 73 -1.20 28.89 21.43
C ALA A 73 -2.59 28.66 20.82
N TYR A 74 -2.67 27.91 19.74
CA TYR A 74 -3.94 27.51 19.12
C TYR A 74 -4.79 26.67 20.10
N LEU A 75 -4.21 25.62 20.69
CA LEU A 75 -4.93 24.75 21.63
C LEU A 75 -5.43 25.53 22.84
N ARG A 76 -4.61 26.45 23.40
CA ARG A 76 -5.02 27.38 24.46
C ARG A 76 -6.22 28.23 24.07
N SER A 77 -6.26 28.73 22.85
CA SER A 77 -7.37 29.55 22.34
C SER A 77 -8.72 28.81 22.35
N ARG A 78 -8.68 27.46 22.29
CA ARG A 78 -9.88 26.61 22.33
C ARG A 78 -10.55 26.60 23.72
N LYS A 79 -9.84 26.96 24.79
CA LYS A 79 -10.33 27.01 26.20
C LYS A 79 -10.93 25.69 26.70
N LEU A 80 -10.40 24.58 26.21
CA LEU A 80 -10.85 23.21 26.56
C LEU A 80 -9.78 22.42 27.31
N PHE A 81 -8.54 22.87 27.29
CA PHE A 81 -7.38 22.16 27.82
C PHE A 81 -6.83 22.88 29.03
N SER A 82 -6.38 22.13 30.05
CA SER A 82 -5.71 22.72 31.22
C SER A 82 -4.32 23.24 30.84
N GLU A 83 -3.84 24.27 31.56
CA GLU A 83 -2.49 24.81 31.31
C GLU A 83 -1.40 23.75 31.57
N GLU A 84 -1.60 22.90 32.55
CA GLU A 84 -0.69 21.82 32.91
C GLU A 84 -0.58 20.79 31.77
N PHE A 85 -1.69 20.48 31.12
CA PHE A 85 -1.68 19.61 29.93
C PHE A 85 -1.00 20.28 28.72
N LEU A 86 -1.24 21.57 28.51
CA LEU A 86 -0.56 22.33 27.44
C LEU A 86 0.95 22.39 27.68
N GLU A 87 1.38 22.52 28.94
CA GLU A 87 2.80 22.48 29.29
C GLU A 87 3.40 21.08 29.08
N TYR A 88 2.66 20.02 29.38
CA TYR A 88 3.06 18.65 29.03
C TYR A 88 3.26 18.48 27.53
N LEU A 89 2.36 19.01 26.70
CA LEU A 89 2.49 18.91 25.22
C LEU A 89 3.73 19.63 24.70
N ARG A 90 4.22 20.71 25.32
CA ARG A 90 5.47 21.38 24.91
C ARG A 90 6.69 20.48 24.93
N THR A 91 6.72 19.56 25.87
CA THR A 91 7.83 18.61 26.04
C THR A 91 7.53 17.25 25.44
N PHE A 92 6.38 17.13 24.76
CA PHE A 92 5.91 15.87 24.23
C PHE A 92 6.92 15.25 23.26
N ARG A 93 7.20 13.97 23.46
CA ARG A 93 7.96 13.09 22.55
C ARG A 93 7.38 11.70 22.67
N PHE A 94 7.49 10.93 21.59
CA PHE A 94 7.14 9.51 21.65
C PHE A 94 8.26 8.74 22.36
N THR A 95 7.92 7.98 23.38
CA THR A 95 8.87 7.20 24.20
C THR A 95 8.56 5.70 24.21
N GLY A 96 7.53 5.29 23.47
CA GLY A 96 7.05 3.92 23.42
C GLY A 96 7.85 3.01 22.50
N ASP A 97 7.32 1.80 22.36
CA ASP A 97 7.81 0.76 21.46
C ASP A 97 6.82 0.56 20.30
N ILE A 98 7.34 0.30 19.11
CA ILE A 98 6.53 -0.04 17.93
C ILE A 98 7.15 -1.25 17.24
N TRP A 99 6.32 -2.25 16.96
CA TRP A 99 6.61 -3.37 16.06
C TRP A 99 5.68 -3.28 14.86
N ALA A 100 6.20 -3.57 13.67
CA ALA A 100 5.39 -3.55 12.44
C ALA A 100 5.86 -4.58 11.43
N VAL A 101 4.97 -4.97 10.54
CA VAL A 101 5.37 -5.75 9.36
C VAL A 101 6.15 -4.86 8.40
N PRO A 102 7.25 -5.34 7.80
CA PRO A 102 7.97 -4.59 6.77
C PRO A 102 7.09 -4.26 5.57
N GLU A 103 7.35 -3.11 4.93
CA GLU A 103 6.63 -2.73 3.71
C GLU A 103 6.85 -3.78 2.60
N GLY A 104 5.83 -3.99 1.78
CA GLY A 104 5.83 -5.02 0.75
C GLY A 104 5.40 -6.40 1.24
N THR A 105 5.21 -6.59 2.55
CA THR A 105 4.69 -7.86 3.08
C THR A 105 3.24 -8.09 2.65
N PRO A 106 2.91 -9.26 2.07
CA PRO A 106 1.53 -9.69 1.90
C PRO A 106 0.89 -9.89 3.27
N VAL A 107 -0.30 -9.33 3.47
CA VAL A 107 -0.99 -9.35 4.77
C VAL A 107 -2.46 -9.72 4.59
N PHE A 108 -3.04 -10.24 5.68
CA PHE A 108 -4.40 -10.77 5.67
C PHE A 108 -5.27 -10.10 6.74
N PRO A 109 -6.61 -10.19 6.62
CA PRO A 109 -7.53 -9.57 7.59
C PRO A 109 -7.28 -10.05 9.04
N ARG A 110 -7.42 -9.09 9.99
CA ARG A 110 -7.31 -9.30 11.45
C ARG A 110 -5.90 -9.60 11.99
N GLU A 111 -4.88 -9.61 11.14
CA GLU A 111 -3.49 -9.61 11.59
C GLU A 111 -3.08 -8.24 12.11
N PRO A 112 -2.38 -8.15 13.24
CA PRO A 112 -1.69 -6.93 13.63
C PRO A 112 -0.61 -6.55 12.61
N LEU A 113 -0.85 -5.50 11.81
CA LEU A 113 0.15 -4.91 10.90
C LEU A 113 1.20 -4.12 11.67
N MET A 114 0.76 -3.52 12.77
CA MET A 114 1.59 -2.74 13.67
C MET A 114 1.05 -2.90 15.09
N THR A 115 1.94 -3.04 16.07
CA THR A 115 1.63 -3.01 17.49
C THR A 115 2.38 -1.87 18.13
N VAL A 116 1.66 -1.00 18.84
CA VAL A 116 2.20 0.13 19.59
C VAL A 116 2.06 -0.14 21.07
N ARG A 117 3.18 -0.14 21.81
CA ARG A 117 3.23 -0.17 23.27
C ARG A 117 3.76 1.16 23.78
N ALA A 118 2.91 1.97 24.36
CA ALA A 118 3.32 3.32 24.82
C ALA A 118 2.44 3.83 25.96
N PRO A 119 2.89 4.90 26.66
CA PRO A 119 2.05 5.67 27.56
C PRO A 119 0.74 6.11 26.86
N ALA A 120 -0.36 6.14 27.61
CA ALA A 120 -1.71 6.27 27.04
C ALA A 120 -1.89 7.49 26.11
N ILE A 121 -1.32 8.64 26.47
CA ILE A 121 -1.42 9.86 25.64
C ILE A 121 -0.60 9.70 24.36
N GLU A 122 0.60 9.15 24.46
CA GLU A 122 1.49 8.96 23.30
C GLU A 122 0.90 7.99 22.29
N ALA A 123 0.38 6.84 22.77
CA ALA A 123 -0.27 5.86 21.92
C ALA A 123 -1.53 6.42 21.25
N GLN A 124 -2.28 7.28 21.93
CA GLN A 124 -3.52 7.85 21.40
C GLN A 124 -3.27 8.91 20.33
N LEU A 125 -2.30 9.80 20.53
CA LEU A 125 -2.07 10.96 19.65
C LEU A 125 -1.49 10.60 18.26
N ILE A 126 -1.06 9.37 18.05
CA ILE A 126 -0.52 8.93 16.76
C ILE A 126 -1.54 8.19 15.88
N GLU A 127 -2.76 7.90 16.41
CA GLU A 127 -3.77 7.07 15.75
C GLU A 127 -4.09 7.56 14.34
N THR A 128 -4.49 8.83 14.22
CA THR A 128 -4.97 9.38 12.94
C THR A 128 -3.89 9.35 11.87
N TYR A 129 -2.68 9.81 12.17
CA TYR A 129 -1.61 9.85 11.17
C TYR A 129 -1.16 8.44 10.76
N VAL A 130 -0.98 7.54 11.71
CA VAL A 130 -0.64 6.13 11.44
C VAL A 130 -1.67 5.50 10.51
N LEU A 131 -2.96 5.65 10.83
CA LEU A 131 -4.04 5.09 10.00
C LEU A 131 -4.10 5.73 8.62
N LEU A 132 -3.89 7.03 8.51
CA LEU A 132 -3.90 7.74 7.24
C LEU A 132 -2.85 7.15 6.27
N GLN A 133 -1.61 6.96 6.75
CA GLN A 133 -0.52 6.45 5.94
C GLN A 133 -0.69 4.97 5.59
N ILE A 134 -0.98 4.13 6.59
CA ILE A 134 -1.14 2.69 6.37
C ILE A 134 -2.35 2.40 5.49
N ASN A 135 -3.49 3.05 5.71
CA ASN A 135 -4.69 2.85 4.90
C ASN A 135 -4.47 3.23 3.43
N HIS A 136 -3.99 4.44 3.18
CA HIS A 136 -3.84 4.93 1.81
C HIS A 136 -2.81 4.13 1.03
N GLN A 137 -1.60 3.99 1.59
CA GLN A 137 -0.52 3.34 0.86
C GLN A 137 -0.74 1.83 0.70
N SER A 138 -1.28 1.13 1.71
CA SER A 138 -1.62 -0.29 1.57
C SER A 138 -2.73 -0.52 0.55
N LEU A 139 -3.73 0.37 0.49
CA LEU A 139 -4.79 0.32 -0.52
C LEU A 139 -4.20 0.42 -1.94
N ILE A 140 -3.36 1.44 -2.18
CA ILE A 140 -2.80 1.70 -3.51
C ILE A 140 -1.78 0.61 -3.90
N ALA A 141 -0.92 0.16 -2.96
CA ALA A 141 0.00 -0.95 -3.22
C ALA A 141 -0.75 -2.25 -3.56
N THR A 142 -1.85 -2.53 -2.87
CA THR A 142 -2.72 -3.68 -3.13
C THR A 142 -3.35 -3.58 -4.52
N LYS A 143 -3.93 -2.42 -4.86
CA LYS A 143 -4.52 -2.18 -6.19
C LYS A 143 -3.48 -2.29 -7.30
N ALA A 144 -2.31 -1.68 -7.13
CA ALA A 144 -1.20 -1.77 -8.07
C ALA A 144 -0.74 -3.23 -8.28
N ASN A 145 -0.64 -4.02 -7.22
CA ASN A 145 -0.26 -5.43 -7.31
C ASN A 145 -1.29 -6.23 -8.13
N ARG A 146 -2.58 -6.01 -7.92
CA ARG A 146 -3.64 -6.63 -8.73
C ARG A 146 -3.50 -6.27 -10.21
N VAL A 147 -3.31 -4.99 -10.52
CA VAL A 147 -3.13 -4.48 -11.88
C VAL A 147 -1.87 -5.08 -12.54
N CYS A 148 -0.74 -5.11 -11.82
CA CYS A 148 0.52 -5.66 -12.33
C CYS A 148 0.43 -7.17 -12.58
N ARG A 149 -0.27 -7.92 -11.74
CA ARG A 149 -0.52 -9.36 -11.98
C ARG A 149 -1.40 -9.59 -13.20
N ALA A 150 -2.46 -8.78 -13.37
CA ALA A 150 -3.32 -8.83 -14.56
C ALA A 150 -2.55 -8.53 -15.85
N ALA A 151 -1.52 -7.67 -15.79
CA ALA A 151 -0.67 -7.35 -16.94
C ALA A 151 0.20 -8.53 -17.43
N ALA A 152 0.24 -9.66 -16.70
CA ALA A 152 0.92 -10.89 -17.08
C ALA A 152 2.37 -10.66 -17.57
N GLY A 153 3.17 -9.97 -16.74
CA GLY A 153 4.58 -9.67 -16.98
C GLY A 153 4.86 -8.45 -17.87
N ARG A 154 3.82 -7.78 -18.38
CA ARG A 154 3.97 -6.53 -19.14
C ARG A 154 4.21 -5.35 -18.21
N THR A 155 4.86 -4.31 -18.74
CA THR A 155 5.15 -3.10 -17.97
C THR A 155 3.86 -2.36 -17.59
N VAL A 156 3.75 -1.96 -16.32
CA VAL A 156 2.68 -1.09 -15.83
C VAL A 156 3.31 0.20 -15.30
N LEU A 157 2.81 1.34 -15.76
CA LEU A 157 3.17 2.68 -15.28
C LEU A 157 1.97 3.31 -14.58
N GLU A 158 2.21 3.94 -13.44
CA GLU A 158 1.21 4.70 -12.71
C GLU A 158 1.03 6.08 -13.37
N PHE A 159 -0.13 6.37 -13.97
CA PHE A 159 -0.42 7.61 -14.71
C PHE A 159 -1.57 8.42 -14.08
N GLY A 160 -1.78 8.27 -12.78
CA GLY A 160 -2.96 8.79 -12.08
C GLY A 160 -2.78 10.09 -11.31
N SER A 161 -1.57 10.67 -11.20
CA SER A 161 -1.28 11.81 -10.32
C SER A 161 -2.33 12.91 -10.35
N ARG A 162 -2.76 13.35 -11.54
CA ARG A 162 -3.79 14.41 -11.73
C ARG A 162 -5.21 14.00 -11.32
N ARG A 163 -5.44 12.74 -10.93
CA ARG A 163 -6.72 12.17 -10.51
C ARG A 163 -6.74 11.76 -9.04
N ALA A 164 -5.60 11.87 -8.35
CA ALA A 164 -5.49 11.53 -6.94
C ALA A 164 -6.27 12.51 -6.05
N GLN A 165 -6.60 12.08 -4.84
CA GLN A 165 -7.24 12.91 -3.83
C GLN A 165 -6.17 13.74 -3.08
N GLY A 166 -5.81 14.86 -3.67
CA GLY A 166 -4.83 15.79 -3.13
C GLY A 166 -3.37 15.46 -3.51
N SER A 167 -2.48 16.40 -3.21
CA SER A 167 -1.04 16.30 -3.53
C SER A 167 -0.37 15.10 -2.87
N ASP A 168 -0.62 14.90 -1.59
CA ASP A 168 -0.04 13.79 -0.84
C ASP A 168 -0.50 12.45 -1.39
N GLY A 169 -1.80 12.33 -1.73
CA GLY A 169 -2.34 11.14 -2.37
C GLY A 169 -1.67 10.82 -3.71
N ALA A 170 -1.27 11.82 -4.49
CA ALA A 170 -0.50 11.62 -5.71
C ALA A 170 0.94 11.17 -5.42
N ILE A 171 1.61 11.83 -4.47
CA ILE A 171 3.03 11.65 -4.18
C ILE A 171 3.28 10.28 -3.54
N VAL A 172 2.64 10.01 -2.39
CA VAL A 172 2.83 8.74 -1.68
C VAL A 172 2.07 7.59 -2.34
N GLY A 173 1.00 7.88 -3.11
CA GLY A 173 0.31 6.89 -3.93
C GLY A 173 1.19 6.34 -5.07
N ALA A 174 1.98 7.19 -5.73
CA ALA A 174 2.97 6.74 -6.71
C ALA A 174 4.05 5.85 -6.09
N ARG A 175 4.52 6.19 -4.88
CA ARG A 175 5.43 5.35 -4.09
C ARG A 175 4.80 3.98 -3.80
N ALA A 176 3.58 3.97 -3.30
CA ALA A 176 2.84 2.74 -2.99
C ALA A 176 2.59 1.87 -4.23
N ALA A 177 2.25 2.49 -5.37
CA ALA A 177 2.06 1.79 -6.63
C ALA A 177 3.37 1.13 -7.11
N PHE A 178 4.52 1.76 -6.88
CA PHE A 178 5.83 1.18 -7.18
C PHE A 178 6.13 -0.04 -6.31
N ILE A 179 5.83 0.02 -5.00
CA ILE A 179 5.92 -1.15 -4.09
C ILE A 179 5.04 -2.30 -4.63
N GLY A 180 3.81 -2.00 -5.06
CA GLY A 180 2.85 -2.96 -5.61
C GLY A 180 3.27 -3.58 -6.94
N GLY A 181 4.30 -3.05 -7.61
CA GLY A 181 4.88 -3.64 -8.82
C GLY A 181 4.98 -2.71 -10.03
N CYS A 182 4.38 -1.52 -10.03
CA CYS A 182 4.49 -0.57 -11.14
C CYS A 182 5.96 -0.25 -11.45
N ALA A 183 6.29 -0.11 -12.73
CA ALA A 183 7.67 0.15 -13.16
C ALA A 183 8.09 1.61 -12.94
N GLY A 184 7.14 2.52 -12.83
CA GLY A 184 7.38 3.95 -12.64
C GLY A 184 6.06 4.72 -12.56
N THR A 185 6.16 6.05 -12.55
CA THR A 185 5.03 6.98 -12.38
C THR A 185 5.12 8.16 -13.33
N ALA A 186 3.99 8.84 -13.56
CA ALA A 186 3.98 10.16 -14.17
C ALA A 186 4.22 11.31 -13.16
N CYS A 187 4.36 11.00 -11.87
CA CYS A 187 4.52 11.96 -10.78
C CYS A 187 5.99 12.34 -10.59
N THR A 188 6.44 13.41 -11.20
CA THR A 188 7.85 13.84 -11.19
C THR A 188 8.41 14.04 -9.77
N ILE A 189 7.63 14.62 -8.85
CA ILE A 189 8.08 14.84 -7.47
C ILE A 189 8.28 13.52 -6.70
N SER A 190 7.57 12.45 -7.06
CA SER A 190 7.77 11.13 -6.44
C SER A 190 9.09 10.49 -6.89
N ASP A 191 9.57 10.79 -8.09
CA ASP A 191 10.93 10.44 -8.53
C ASP A 191 11.97 11.19 -7.68
N GLN A 192 11.81 12.50 -7.57
CA GLN A 192 12.74 13.34 -6.81
C GLN A 192 12.83 12.95 -5.33
N LEU A 193 11.70 12.61 -4.69
CA LEU A 193 11.65 12.33 -3.25
C LEU A 193 11.98 10.87 -2.92
N TYR A 194 11.53 9.93 -3.73
CA TYR A 194 11.57 8.49 -3.42
C TYR A 194 12.32 7.65 -4.46
N GLY A 195 12.78 8.26 -5.56
CA GLY A 195 13.43 7.53 -6.63
C GLY A 195 12.49 6.61 -7.43
N VAL A 196 11.18 6.88 -7.44
CA VAL A 196 10.23 6.19 -8.31
C VAL A 196 10.45 6.67 -9.74
N PRO A 197 10.91 5.82 -10.68
CA PRO A 197 11.28 6.30 -12.02
C PRO A 197 10.14 7.07 -12.69
N ALA A 198 10.36 8.36 -12.98
CA ALA A 198 9.38 9.17 -13.71
C ALA A 198 9.38 8.82 -15.19
N GLY A 199 8.20 8.67 -15.77
CA GLY A 199 8.03 8.36 -17.17
C GLY A 199 6.78 8.99 -17.76
N GLY A 200 6.82 9.25 -19.02
CA GLY A 200 5.70 9.82 -19.75
C GLY A 200 6.04 9.91 -21.24
N THR A 201 5.04 10.24 -22.03
CA THR A 201 5.19 10.46 -23.46
C THR A 201 4.74 11.88 -23.81
N MET A 202 3.69 12.02 -24.57
CA MET A 202 3.08 13.31 -24.93
C MET A 202 1.58 13.28 -24.59
N ALA A 203 0.95 14.44 -24.60
CA ALA A 203 -0.50 14.60 -24.64
C ALA A 203 -0.97 14.94 -26.06
N HIS A 204 -2.28 14.83 -26.32
CA HIS A 204 -2.86 15.22 -27.62
C HIS A 204 -2.57 16.69 -27.97
N SER A 205 -2.44 17.57 -26.98
CA SER A 205 -2.07 18.97 -27.18
C SER A 205 -0.71 19.16 -27.86
N TRP A 206 0.25 18.23 -27.66
CA TRP A 206 1.52 18.26 -28.41
C TRP A 206 1.26 18.10 -29.90
N VAL A 207 0.45 17.12 -30.28
CA VAL A 207 0.10 16.87 -31.69
C VAL A 207 -0.63 18.06 -32.29
N GLN A 208 -1.55 18.67 -31.54
CA GLN A 208 -2.37 19.78 -31.96
C GLN A 208 -1.61 21.13 -32.07
N MET A 209 -0.41 21.26 -31.53
CA MET A 209 0.44 22.46 -31.62
C MET A 209 1.17 22.58 -32.95
N PHE A 210 1.19 21.53 -33.76
CA PHE A 210 1.85 21.48 -35.06
C PHE A 210 0.83 21.55 -36.18
N ASP A 211 1.24 22.00 -37.38
CA ASP A 211 0.38 22.09 -38.54
C ASP A 211 -0.10 20.74 -39.05
N SER A 212 0.64 19.69 -38.75
CA SER A 212 0.25 18.29 -39.02
C SER A 212 0.70 17.33 -37.97
N GLU A 213 -0.01 16.21 -37.82
CA GLU A 213 0.35 15.09 -36.94
C GLU A 213 1.74 14.52 -37.26
N TYR A 214 2.08 14.44 -38.55
CA TYR A 214 3.40 13.99 -38.97
C TYR A 214 4.53 14.91 -38.47
N GLU A 215 4.37 16.24 -38.58
CA GLU A 215 5.37 17.20 -38.07
C GLU A 215 5.55 17.10 -36.57
N ALA A 216 4.46 16.90 -35.83
CA ALA A 216 4.52 16.68 -34.38
C ALA A 216 5.32 15.40 -34.05
N PHE A 217 5.09 14.32 -34.76
CA PHE A 217 5.78 13.05 -34.55
C PHE A 217 7.25 13.13 -34.95
N LYS A 218 7.55 13.78 -36.07
CA LYS A 218 8.92 14.01 -36.52
C LYS A 218 9.70 14.82 -35.47
N ALA A 219 9.16 15.95 -35.02
CA ALA A 219 9.77 16.80 -34.01
C ALA A 219 10.03 16.03 -32.69
N TYR A 220 9.09 15.14 -32.28
CA TYR A 220 9.28 14.33 -31.09
C TYR A 220 10.40 13.31 -31.25
N CYS A 221 10.47 12.63 -32.40
CA CYS A 221 11.54 11.71 -32.72
C CYS A 221 12.92 12.38 -32.81
N GLU A 222 12.98 13.61 -33.33
CA GLU A 222 14.22 14.40 -33.38
C GLU A 222 14.69 14.82 -31.99
N THR A 223 13.76 15.16 -31.11
CA THR A 223 14.04 15.61 -29.72
C THR A 223 14.39 14.45 -28.80
N TYR A 224 13.68 13.32 -28.91
CA TYR A 224 13.80 12.15 -28.02
C TYR A 224 14.05 10.84 -28.81
N PRO A 225 15.10 10.72 -29.60
CA PRO A 225 15.27 9.60 -30.52
C PRO A 225 15.35 8.24 -29.84
N THR A 226 15.90 8.16 -28.62
CA THR A 226 16.02 6.91 -27.86
C THR A 226 14.80 6.57 -26.98
N ASN A 227 13.82 7.48 -26.90
CA ASN A 227 12.61 7.33 -26.07
C ASN A 227 11.34 7.79 -26.81
N ALA A 228 11.32 7.67 -28.13
CA ALA A 228 10.20 8.09 -28.96
C ALA A 228 9.01 7.13 -28.79
N THR A 229 7.96 7.60 -28.08
CA THR A 229 6.65 6.95 -28.01
C THR A 229 5.59 7.94 -28.45
N LEU A 230 4.94 7.67 -29.59
CA LEU A 230 4.04 8.57 -30.29
C LEU A 230 2.58 8.26 -29.96
N LEU A 231 1.78 9.28 -29.63
CA LEU A 231 0.35 9.17 -29.32
C LEU A 231 -0.44 9.23 -30.64
N VAL A 232 -0.95 8.07 -31.10
CA VAL A 232 -1.43 7.87 -32.48
C VAL A 232 -2.94 8.01 -32.67
N ASP A 233 -3.67 8.36 -31.60
CA ASP A 233 -5.13 8.41 -31.61
C ASP A 233 -5.70 9.84 -31.45
N THR A 234 -4.92 10.86 -31.87
CA THR A 234 -5.40 12.24 -31.83
C THR A 234 -6.52 12.49 -32.85
N TYR A 235 -6.45 11.90 -34.04
CA TYR A 235 -7.43 12.07 -35.11
C TYR A 235 -7.98 10.72 -35.60
N ASP A 236 -7.21 9.99 -36.43
CA ASP A 236 -7.55 8.67 -36.92
C ASP A 236 -6.39 7.73 -36.72
N SER A 237 -6.56 6.78 -35.83
CA SER A 237 -5.48 5.88 -35.40
C SER A 237 -4.87 5.08 -36.54
N LEU A 238 -5.70 4.48 -37.44
CA LEU A 238 -5.23 3.54 -38.45
C LEU A 238 -4.95 4.18 -39.81
N HIS A 239 -5.63 5.27 -40.15
CA HIS A 239 -5.46 5.92 -41.46
C HIS A 239 -4.54 7.17 -41.38
N SER A 240 -4.24 7.68 -40.18
CA SER A 240 -3.35 8.83 -39.95
C SER A 240 -2.27 8.54 -38.94
N GLY A 241 -2.63 8.24 -37.70
CA GLY A 241 -1.70 8.14 -36.58
C GLY A 241 -0.59 7.12 -36.77
N VAL A 242 -0.94 5.84 -36.95
CA VAL A 242 0.05 4.76 -37.14
C VAL A 242 0.88 4.95 -38.41
N PRO A 243 0.29 5.31 -39.60
CA PRO A 243 1.06 5.63 -40.80
C PRO A 243 2.05 6.79 -40.61
N ASN A 244 1.64 7.90 -39.98
CA ASN A 244 2.53 9.03 -39.71
C ASN A 244 3.63 8.69 -38.70
N ALA A 245 3.34 7.87 -37.69
CA ALA A 245 4.35 7.35 -36.77
C ALA A 245 5.42 6.51 -37.49
N ILE A 246 5.00 5.56 -38.35
CA ILE A 246 5.88 4.76 -39.17
C ILE A 246 6.74 5.65 -40.08
N ARG A 247 6.14 6.66 -40.69
CA ARG A 247 6.87 7.61 -41.54
C ARG A 247 7.93 8.36 -40.71
N ALA A 248 7.59 8.88 -39.56
CA ALA A 248 8.54 9.57 -38.68
C ALA A 248 9.68 8.64 -38.23
N PHE A 249 9.37 7.40 -37.87
CA PHE A 249 10.39 6.41 -37.51
C PHE A 249 11.33 6.11 -38.70
N ASN A 250 10.81 5.97 -39.89
CA ASN A 250 11.60 5.70 -41.11
C ASN A 250 12.52 6.89 -41.45
N GLU A 251 12.04 8.12 -41.33
CA GLU A 251 12.78 9.32 -41.72
C GLU A 251 13.77 9.80 -40.65
N VAL A 252 13.46 9.59 -39.38
CA VAL A 252 14.28 10.13 -38.27
C VAL A 252 15.08 9.06 -37.55
N LEU A 253 14.44 7.95 -37.11
CA LEU A 253 15.12 6.97 -36.26
C LEU A 253 15.95 5.96 -37.04
N ARG A 254 15.40 5.46 -38.18
CA ARG A 254 16.10 4.48 -39.00
C ARG A 254 17.47 4.93 -39.53
N PRO A 255 17.64 6.18 -40.01
CA PRO A 255 18.96 6.66 -40.45
C PRO A 255 19.98 6.72 -39.31
N GLN A 256 19.53 6.81 -38.05
CA GLN A 256 20.37 6.83 -36.85
C GLN A 256 20.64 5.40 -36.33
N GLY A 257 20.13 4.35 -36.97
CA GLY A 257 20.26 2.98 -36.48
C GLY A 257 19.43 2.66 -35.25
N ILE A 258 18.43 3.49 -34.92
CA ILE A 258 17.57 3.31 -33.75
C ILE A 258 16.38 2.42 -34.15
N THR A 259 16.23 1.30 -33.44
CA THR A 259 15.14 0.33 -33.63
C THR A 259 14.10 0.35 -32.51
N LYS A 260 14.44 0.91 -31.36
CA LYS A 260 13.57 1.00 -30.19
C LYS A 260 12.71 2.25 -30.28
N CYS A 261 11.41 2.07 -30.44
CA CYS A 261 10.40 3.11 -30.45
C CYS A 261 9.08 2.58 -29.89
N GLY A 262 8.07 3.42 -29.79
CA GLY A 262 6.76 3.04 -29.31
C GLY A 262 5.64 3.86 -29.91
N ILE A 263 4.44 3.30 -29.86
CA ILE A 263 3.18 4.02 -30.08
C ILE A 263 2.29 3.88 -28.85
N ARG A 264 1.37 4.82 -28.65
CA ARG A 264 0.41 4.79 -27.55
C ARG A 264 -1.01 5.05 -28.05
N PHE A 265 -1.93 4.23 -27.56
CA PHE A 265 -3.37 4.43 -27.69
C PHE A 265 -3.98 4.84 -26.34
N ASP A 266 -4.83 5.86 -26.36
CA ASP A 266 -5.54 6.36 -25.17
C ASP A 266 -7.07 6.22 -25.34
N SER A 267 -7.55 5.76 -26.50
CA SER A 267 -8.97 5.67 -26.84
C SER A 267 -9.27 4.59 -27.88
N GLY A 268 -10.57 4.33 -28.11
CA GLY A 268 -11.09 3.44 -29.13
C GLY A 268 -11.18 1.95 -28.70
N ASP A 269 -11.44 1.08 -29.67
CA ASP A 269 -11.42 -0.38 -29.46
C ASP A 269 -9.96 -0.88 -29.42
N ILE A 270 -9.42 -0.91 -28.20
CA ILE A 270 -8.01 -1.22 -27.95
C ILE A 270 -7.62 -2.59 -28.51
N ALA A 271 -8.46 -3.62 -28.36
CA ALA A 271 -8.12 -4.96 -28.84
C ALA A 271 -8.03 -5.00 -30.36
N TYR A 272 -8.95 -4.33 -31.06
CA TYR A 272 -8.94 -4.22 -32.51
C TYR A 272 -7.76 -3.36 -33.00
N LEU A 273 -7.60 -2.15 -32.42
CA LEU A 273 -6.58 -1.19 -32.85
C LEU A 273 -5.16 -1.73 -32.67
N THR A 274 -4.86 -2.35 -31.51
CA THR A 274 -3.51 -2.88 -31.26
C THR A 274 -3.14 -4.03 -32.18
N LYS A 275 -4.08 -4.92 -32.53
CA LYS A 275 -3.85 -5.99 -33.51
C LYS A 275 -3.56 -5.45 -34.89
N LYS A 276 -4.31 -4.43 -35.35
CA LYS A 276 -4.09 -3.80 -36.64
C LYS A 276 -2.77 -3.03 -36.69
N ALA A 277 -2.51 -2.23 -35.65
CA ALA A 277 -1.27 -1.48 -35.56
C ALA A 277 -0.03 -2.37 -35.50
N ARG A 278 -0.10 -3.49 -34.76
CA ARG A 278 1.02 -4.47 -34.73
C ARG A 278 1.35 -4.98 -36.12
N LYS A 279 0.32 -5.38 -36.90
CA LYS A 279 0.52 -5.82 -38.26
C LYS A 279 1.14 -4.72 -39.15
N MET A 280 0.65 -3.47 -39.03
CA MET A 280 1.19 -2.36 -39.83
C MET A 280 2.65 -2.06 -39.48
N LEU A 281 3.01 -2.12 -38.22
CA LEU A 281 4.38 -1.92 -37.73
C LEU A 281 5.30 -3.04 -38.21
N ASP A 282 4.86 -4.32 -38.19
CA ASP A 282 5.63 -5.46 -38.65
C ASP A 282 5.85 -5.39 -40.17
N ASP A 283 4.79 -5.12 -40.93
CA ASP A 283 4.86 -4.97 -42.40
C ASP A 283 5.81 -3.80 -42.81
N ALA A 284 5.93 -2.76 -41.96
CA ALA A 284 6.84 -1.63 -42.18
C ALA A 284 8.28 -1.86 -41.67
N GLY A 285 8.56 -3.03 -41.12
CA GLY A 285 9.90 -3.39 -40.59
C GLY A 285 10.21 -2.81 -39.21
N TRP A 286 9.18 -2.64 -38.34
CA TRP A 286 9.28 -2.19 -36.96
C TRP A 286 8.72 -3.23 -35.97
N PRO A 287 9.20 -4.50 -35.97
CA PRO A 287 8.65 -5.56 -35.13
C PRO A 287 8.92 -5.31 -33.63
N GLU A 288 9.98 -4.56 -33.29
CA GLU A 288 10.33 -4.23 -31.90
C GLU A 288 9.63 -2.98 -31.35
N CYS A 289 8.86 -2.27 -32.18
CA CYS A 289 8.10 -1.09 -31.75
C CYS A 289 7.09 -1.49 -30.67
N LYS A 290 7.14 -0.84 -29.52
CA LYS A 290 6.28 -1.14 -28.37
C LYS A 290 4.92 -0.50 -28.51
N ILE A 291 3.86 -1.23 -28.13
CA ILE A 291 2.50 -0.73 -28.08
C ILE A 291 2.11 -0.51 -26.62
N THR A 292 1.91 0.75 -26.25
CA THR A 292 1.43 1.16 -24.93
C THR A 292 -0.04 1.52 -25.01
N VAL A 293 -0.82 1.14 -24.02
CA VAL A 293 -2.23 1.57 -23.89
C VAL A 293 -2.47 2.24 -22.55
N SER A 294 -3.37 3.22 -22.57
CA SER A 294 -3.75 3.98 -21.40
C SER A 294 -5.27 4.29 -21.42
N ASN A 295 -5.75 4.98 -20.38
CA ASN A 295 -7.14 5.36 -20.18
C ASN A 295 -8.07 4.28 -19.62
N SER A 296 -8.67 4.57 -18.48
CA SER A 296 -9.72 3.80 -17.79
C SER A 296 -9.41 2.32 -17.52
N LEU A 297 -8.12 1.97 -17.45
CA LEU A 297 -7.66 0.60 -17.23
C LEU A 297 -7.74 0.21 -15.74
N ASP A 298 -8.12 -1.03 -15.50
CA ASP A 298 -8.01 -1.76 -14.24
C ASP A 298 -7.67 -3.23 -14.52
N GLU A 299 -7.51 -4.02 -13.47
CA GLU A 299 -7.13 -5.44 -13.58
C GLU A 299 -8.13 -6.27 -14.41
N ARG A 300 -9.43 -5.95 -14.35
CA ARG A 300 -10.47 -6.69 -15.09
C ARG A 300 -10.42 -6.36 -16.57
N LEU A 301 -10.31 -5.07 -16.90
CA LEU A 301 -10.22 -4.64 -18.29
C LEU A 301 -8.91 -5.12 -18.93
N ILE A 302 -7.80 -5.09 -18.21
CA ILE A 302 -6.51 -5.60 -18.69
C ILE A 302 -6.60 -7.09 -19.03
N ASN A 303 -7.15 -7.92 -18.11
CA ASN A 303 -7.38 -9.34 -18.40
C ASN A 303 -8.25 -9.52 -19.65
N GLY A 304 -9.38 -8.82 -19.73
CA GLY A 304 -10.29 -8.92 -20.88
C GLY A 304 -9.66 -8.51 -22.20
N LEU A 305 -8.78 -7.51 -22.22
CA LEU A 305 -8.04 -7.12 -23.42
C LEU A 305 -7.03 -8.19 -23.84
N LEU A 306 -6.33 -8.78 -22.90
CA LEU A 306 -5.36 -9.85 -23.18
C LEU A 306 -6.06 -11.12 -23.65
N ASP A 307 -7.20 -11.49 -23.05
CA ASP A 307 -8.03 -12.63 -23.47
C ASP A 307 -8.55 -12.46 -24.91
N GLN A 308 -8.83 -11.22 -25.33
CA GLN A 308 -9.20 -10.88 -26.71
C GLN A 308 -8.00 -10.89 -27.67
N GLY A 309 -6.80 -11.15 -27.19
CA GLY A 309 -5.57 -11.20 -28.00
C GLY A 309 -5.02 -9.82 -28.38
N ALA A 310 -5.30 -8.78 -27.60
CA ALA A 310 -4.72 -7.45 -27.80
C ALA A 310 -3.18 -7.51 -27.76
N GLN A 311 -2.55 -6.82 -28.69
CA GLN A 311 -1.09 -6.77 -28.82
C GLN A 311 -0.54 -5.56 -28.03
N ILE A 312 -0.25 -5.78 -26.76
CA ILE A 312 0.12 -4.70 -25.84
C ILE A 312 1.43 -5.07 -25.13
N ASP A 313 2.35 -4.14 -25.04
CA ASP A 313 3.64 -4.30 -24.35
C ASP A 313 3.65 -3.58 -22.99
N ALA A 314 2.89 -2.50 -22.85
CA ALA A 314 2.86 -1.69 -21.63
C ALA A 314 1.48 -1.06 -21.39
N PHE A 315 1.18 -0.82 -20.12
CA PHE A 315 -0.06 -0.19 -19.66
C PHE A 315 0.25 1.07 -18.85
N GLY A 316 -0.39 2.18 -19.20
CA GLY A 316 -0.44 3.40 -18.40
C GLY A 316 -1.75 3.43 -17.61
N VAL A 317 -1.71 3.11 -16.33
CA VAL A 317 -2.91 2.99 -15.51
C VAL A 317 -3.05 4.20 -14.59
N GLY A 318 -4.12 4.97 -14.76
CA GLY A 318 -4.30 6.26 -14.08
C GLY A 318 -5.34 6.24 -12.97
N GLU A 319 -6.50 6.85 -13.24
CA GLU A 319 -7.56 7.10 -12.26
C GLU A 319 -7.93 5.88 -11.42
N ARG A 320 -8.21 4.75 -12.06
CA ARG A 320 -8.71 3.56 -11.36
C ARG A 320 -7.70 2.93 -10.42
N LEU A 321 -6.39 3.18 -10.64
CA LEU A 321 -5.34 2.73 -9.74
C LEU A 321 -5.17 3.72 -8.59
N ILE A 322 -4.88 4.99 -8.89
CA ILE A 322 -4.49 5.97 -7.85
C ILE A 322 -5.63 6.33 -6.89
N THR A 323 -6.87 6.11 -7.29
CA THR A 323 -8.06 6.30 -6.43
C THR A 323 -8.61 4.99 -5.87
N ALA A 324 -8.04 3.85 -6.26
CA ALA A 324 -8.63 2.53 -6.02
C ALA A 324 -10.14 2.53 -6.28
N LYS A 325 -10.55 3.04 -7.44
CA LYS A 325 -11.92 3.47 -7.76
C LYS A 325 -13.01 2.45 -7.46
N SER A 326 -12.73 1.17 -7.59
CA SER A 326 -13.68 0.09 -7.33
C SER A 326 -14.04 -0.05 -5.86
N GLU A 327 -13.05 0.11 -4.96
CA GLU A 327 -13.22 0.08 -3.51
C GLU A 327 -12.17 0.99 -2.87
N PRO A 328 -12.51 2.29 -2.63
CA PRO A 328 -11.53 3.32 -2.29
C PRO A 328 -11.17 3.38 -0.79
N VAL A 329 -11.48 2.34 -0.03
CA VAL A 329 -11.27 2.29 1.44
C VAL A 329 -10.57 0.99 1.83
N PHE A 330 -9.41 1.09 2.47
CA PHE A 330 -8.70 -0.09 3.02
C PHE A 330 -9.37 -0.62 4.29
N GLY A 331 -9.93 0.28 5.11
CA GLY A 331 -10.67 -0.06 6.31
C GLY A 331 -9.80 -0.51 7.48
N GLY A 332 -8.55 -0.09 7.52
CA GLY A 332 -7.66 -0.28 8.67
C GLY A 332 -8.15 0.47 9.89
N VAL A 333 -7.90 -0.09 11.05
CA VAL A 333 -8.32 0.43 12.36
C VAL A 333 -7.17 0.34 13.37
N TYR A 334 -7.20 1.23 14.37
CA TYR A 334 -6.28 1.29 15.50
C TYR A 334 -7.05 1.01 16.77
N LYS A 335 -6.74 -0.08 17.49
CA LYS A 335 -7.60 -0.51 18.60
C LYS A 335 -6.80 -0.95 19.82
N LEU A 336 -7.22 -0.44 20.99
CA LEU A 336 -6.70 -0.89 22.28
C LEU A 336 -6.95 -2.39 22.47
N CYS A 337 -5.88 -3.14 22.74
CA CYS A 337 -5.93 -4.58 22.95
C CYS A 337 -5.44 -5.02 24.34
N ALA A 338 -4.67 -4.19 25.04
CA ALA A 338 -4.27 -4.42 26.43
C ALA A 338 -3.83 -3.13 27.13
N ILE A 339 -3.78 -3.18 28.45
CA ILE A 339 -3.11 -2.18 29.32
C ILE A 339 -2.15 -2.90 30.25
N GLU A 340 -1.15 -2.18 30.76
CA GLU A 340 -0.21 -2.71 31.76
C GLU A 340 -0.55 -2.12 33.14
N ARG A 341 -0.52 -2.95 34.17
CA ARG A 341 -0.62 -2.52 35.57
C ARG A 341 0.74 -2.07 36.07
N GLU A 342 0.77 -1.43 37.23
CA GLU A 342 1.99 -0.95 37.89
C GLU A 342 2.98 -2.11 38.22
N ASP A 343 2.46 -3.32 38.41
CA ASP A 343 3.26 -4.53 38.65
C ASP A 343 3.78 -5.19 37.35
N GLY A 344 3.55 -4.56 36.19
CA GLY A 344 3.94 -5.10 34.88
C GLY A 344 2.96 -6.13 34.30
N THR A 345 1.87 -6.45 35.01
CA THR A 345 0.87 -7.41 34.53
C THR A 345 0.11 -6.85 33.33
N ILE A 346 0.13 -7.56 32.21
CA ILE A 346 -0.65 -7.19 31.00
C ILE A 346 -2.10 -7.66 31.17
N VAL A 347 -3.02 -6.70 31.14
CA VAL A 347 -4.46 -6.93 31.24
C VAL A 347 -5.09 -6.80 29.86
N PRO A 348 -5.60 -7.88 29.26
CA PRO A 348 -6.22 -7.86 27.95
C PRO A 348 -7.49 -6.99 27.95
N LYS A 349 -7.72 -6.29 26.85
CA LYS A 349 -8.91 -5.47 26.59
C LYS A 349 -9.55 -5.89 25.29
N ILE A 350 -10.88 -5.89 25.26
CA ILE A 350 -11.67 -6.22 24.08
C ILE A 350 -12.84 -5.25 23.94
N LYS A 351 -13.11 -4.84 22.70
CA LYS A 351 -14.37 -4.18 22.38
C LYS A 351 -15.40 -5.23 21.96
N ILE A 352 -16.47 -5.37 22.69
CA ILE A 352 -17.61 -6.20 22.32
C ILE A 352 -18.50 -5.37 21.38
N SER A 353 -18.96 -5.97 20.29
CA SER A 353 -19.80 -5.32 19.30
C SER A 353 -20.86 -6.29 18.83
N GLU A 354 -22.08 -5.80 18.58
CA GLU A 354 -23.15 -6.57 17.95
C GLU A 354 -22.73 -7.13 16.58
N ASN A 355 -21.87 -6.42 15.86
CA ASN A 355 -21.26 -6.93 14.63
C ASN A 355 -20.00 -7.74 14.98
N VAL A 356 -20.11 -9.08 14.87
CA VAL A 356 -19.02 -10.04 15.16
C VAL A 356 -17.74 -9.69 14.41
N GLY A 357 -17.82 -9.21 13.16
CA GLY A 357 -16.67 -8.78 12.36
C GLY A 357 -15.90 -7.57 12.93
N LYS A 358 -16.47 -6.85 13.92
CA LYS A 358 -15.84 -5.73 14.62
C LYS A 358 -15.20 -6.12 15.95
N ILE A 359 -15.32 -7.38 16.38
CA ILE A 359 -14.69 -7.88 17.60
C ILE A 359 -13.18 -8.00 17.36
N THR A 360 -12.39 -7.47 18.29
CA THR A 360 -10.92 -7.42 18.19
C THR A 360 -10.28 -8.66 18.84
N ASN A 361 -9.03 -8.93 18.51
CA ASN A 361 -8.21 -9.90 19.23
C ASN A 361 -7.51 -9.17 20.40
N PRO A 362 -7.76 -9.59 21.65
CA PRO A 362 -7.19 -8.95 22.85
C PRO A 362 -5.73 -9.32 23.06
N HIS A 363 -5.11 -8.69 24.05
CA HIS A 363 -3.77 -8.96 24.56
C HIS A 363 -2.63 -8.41 23.67
N TYR A 364 -1.40 -8.40 24.21
CA TYR A 364 -0.17 -8.21 23.43
C TYR A 364 0.15 -9.51 22.68
N LYS A 365 0.38 -9.42 21.37
CA LYS A 365 0.42 -10.56 20.45
C LYS A 365 1.69 -10.58 19.62
N ARG A 366 2.01 -11.77 19.08
CA ARG A 366 2.96 -11.97 17.98
C ARG A 366 2.25 -12.63 16.82
N VAL A 367 2.75 -12.38 15.62
CA VAL A 367 2.23 -12.97 14.38
C VAL A 367 3.35 -13.75 13.71
N TYR A 368 3.09 -15.01 13.44
CA TYR A 368 4.01 -15.90 12.75
C TYR A 368 3.41 -16.33 11.41
N ARG A 369 4.21 -16.32 10.35
CA ARG A 369 3.87 -16.98 9.08
C ARG A 369 4.58 -18.32 9.01
N PHE A 370 3.81 -19.35 8.67
CA PHE A 370 4.31 -20.71 8.49
C PHE A 370 4.59 -20.97 7.01
N PHE A 371 5.81 -21.40 6.73
CA PHE A 371 6.25 -21.78 5.39
C PHE A 371 6.52 -23.28 5.36
N GLY A 372 6.01 -24.00 4.36
CA GLY A 372 6.35 -25.40 4.15
C GLY A 372 7.85 -25.55 3.87
N ARG A 373 8.56 -26.44 4.61
CA ARG A 373 10.01 -26.62 4.47
C ARG A 373 10.41 -27.07 3.06
N ASP A 374 9.60 -27.93 2.44
CA ASP A 374 9.90 -28.50 1.13
C ASP A 374 9.49 -27.57 -0.02
N THR A 375 8.47 -26.76 0.18
CA THR A 375 7.88 -25.92 -0.86
C THR A 375 8.33 -24.46 -0.80
N GLY A 376 8.68 -23.97 0.37
CA GLY A 376 8.89 -22.54 0.64
C GLY A 376 7.61 -21.68 0.54
N MET A 377 6.45 -22.32 0.33
CA MET A 377 5.16 -21.63 0.20
C MET A 377 4.58 -21.29 1.57
N ALA A 378 3.96 -20.12 1.68
CA ALA A 378 3.23 -19.71 2.87
C ALA A 378 1.94 -20.53 3.01
N GLU A 379 1.72 -21.13 4.18
CA GLU A 379 0.62 -22.05 4.42
C GLU A 379 -0.45 -21.50 5.38
N ALA A 380 -0.03 -20.73 6.38
CA ALA A 380 -0.91 -20.12 7.37
C ALA A 380 -0.20 -19.01 8.12
N ASP A 381 -0.96 -18.08 8.68
CA ASP A 381 -0.48 -17.14 9.69
C ASP A 381 -1.10 -17.49 11.04
N TYR A 382 -0.30 -17.35 12.10
CA TYR A 382 -0.67 -17.79 13.44
C TYR A 382 -0.40 -16.68 14.45
N ILE A 383 -1.46 -16.25 15.13
CA ILE A 383 -1.41 -15.17 16.10
C ILE A 383 -1.40 -15.76 17.50
N THR A 384 -0.36 -15.46 18.27
CA THR A 384 -0.16 -15.95 19.63
C THR A 384 -0.20 -14.82 20.66
N VAL A 385 -0.33 -15.16 21.93
CA VAL A 385 0.06 -14.26 23.01
C VAL A 385 1.59 -14.06 22.96
N TYR A 386 2.07 -12.90 23.31
CA TYR A 386 3.48 -12.49 23.13
C TYR A 386 4.51 -13.41 23.80
N ASP A 387 4.13 -14.12 24.88
CA ASP A 387 4.96 -15.00 25.67
C ASP A 387 4.89 -16.48 25.23
N GLU A 388 4.12 -16.80 24.20
CA GLU A 388 4.09 -18.14 23.62
C GLU A 388 5.27 -18.34 22.66
N VAL A 389 5.88 -19.51 22.75
CA VAL A 389 6.93 -19.95 21.84
C VAL A 389 6.35 -20.94 20.83
N VAL A 390 6.51 -20.65 19.56
CA VAL A 390 6.12 -21.55 18.47
C VAL A 390 7.30 -22.51 18.20
N ASP A 391 7.11 -23.81 18.48
CA ASP A 391 8.07 -24.84 18.17
C ASP A 391 7.75 -25.45 16.79
N ASP A 392 8.49 -25.05 15.77
CA ASP A 392 8.32 -25.53 14.39
C ASP A 392 8.99 -26.88 14.10
N THR A 393 9.54 -27.51 15.13
CA THR A 393 10.06 -28.88 15.05
C THR A 393 9.01 -29.95 15.39
N GLN A 394 7.87 -29.53 15.97
CA GLN A 394 6.77 -30.41 16.37
C GLN A 394 5.51 -30.12 15.56
N PRO A 395 4.63 -31.13 15.39
CA PRO A 395 3.30 -30.88 14.82
C PRO A 395 2.51 -29.86 15.66
N LEU A 396 1.89 -28.88 15.01
CA LEU A 396 1.08 -27.83 15.65
C LEU A 396 -0.34 -27.84 15.10
N GLU A 397 -1.34 -28.06 15.95
CA GLU A 397 -2.75 -27.90 15.56
C GLU A 397 -3.14 -26.41 15.60
N ILE A 398 -3.65 -25.92 14.48
CA ILE A 398 -4.22 -24.56 14.35
C ILE A 398 -5.72 -24.68 14.09
N CYS A 399 -6.49 -23.67 14.48
CA CYS A 399 -7.93 -23.66 14.27
C CYS A 399 -8.44 -22.26 13.91
N ASP A 400 -9.43 -22.24 13.01
CA ASP A 400 -10.15 -21.03 12.65
C ASP A 400 -10.88 -20.46 13.89
N PRO A 401 -10.62 -19.19 14.28
CA PRO A 401 -11.22 -18.61 15.48
C PRO A 401 -12.74 -18.38 15.38
N ASP A 402 -13.27 -18.30 14.17
CA ASP A 402 -14.71 -18.11 13.91
C ASP A 402 -15.42 -19.45 13.64
N ALA A 403 -14.65 -20.53 13.35
CA ALA A 403 -15.17 -21.84 13.00
C ALA A 403 -14.28 -22.93 13.64
N THR A 404 -14.31 -23.04 14.97
CA THR A 404 -13.39 -23.86 15.77
C THR A 404 -13.38 -25.36 15.46
N TRP A 405 -14.36 -25.85 14.69
CA TRP A 405 -14.36 -27.21 14.14
C TRP A 405 -13.45 -27.39 12.92
N LYS A 406 -13.04 -26.28 12.26
CA LYS A 406 -12.06 -26.29 11.18
C LYS A 406 -10.67 -26.27 11.80
N LYS A 407 -10.01 -27.39 11.76
CA LYS A 407 -8.68 -27.58 12.33
C LYS A 407 -7.72 -28.11 11.26
N LYS A 408 -6.47 -27.67 11.35
CA LYS A 408 -5.37 -28.16 10.52
C LYS A 408 -4.18 -28.49 11.40
N VAL A 409 -3.56 -29.63 11.19
CA VAL A 409 -2.29 -29.98 11.83
C VAL A 409 -1.16 -29.58 10.89
N MET A 410 -0.39 -28.61 11.30
CA MET A 410 0.80 -28.14 10.60
C MET A 410 1.96 -29.08 10.93
N THR A 411 2.61 -29.58 9.89
CA THR A 411 3.80 -30.44 10.00
C THR A 411 4.83 -29.99 8.98
N ASN A 412 6.11 -30.21 9.25
CA ASN A 412 7.20 -29.90 8.31
C ASN A 412 7.19 -28.43 7.82
N PHE A 413 7.04 -27.50 8.74
CA PHE A 413 7.00 -26.07 8.47
C PHE A 413 8.16 -25.30 9.12
N VAL A 414 8.36 -24.06 8.73
CA VAL A 414 9.22 -23.06 9.39
C VAL A 414 8.32 -21.91 9.82
N ALA A 415 8.40 -21.52 11.09
CA ALA A 415 7.70 -20.35 11.61
C ALA A 415 8.61 -19.11 11.55
N LYS A 416 8.13 -18.02 10.92
CA LYS A 416 8.81 -16.73 10.88
C LYS A 416 7.92 -15.66 11.49
N GLU A 417 8.44 -14.92 12.46
CA GLU A 417 7.73 -13.76 13.01
C GLU A 417 7.63 -12.67 11.92
N LEU A 418 6.43 -12.11 11.72
CA LEU A 418 6.17 -11.12 10.67
C LEU A 418 6.51 -9.70 11.11
N GLN A 419 6.27 -9.36 12.38
CA GLN A 419 6.56 -8.03 12.90
C GLN A 419 8.03 -7.94 13.32
N VAL A 420 8.65 -6.81 12.99
CA VAL A 420 10.00 -6.45 13.44
C VAL A 420 9.96 -5.22 14.34
N PRO A 421 10.92 -5.04 15.27
CA PRO A 421 10.98 -3.85 16.09
C PRO A 421 11.33 -2.62 15.22
N ILE A 422 10.53 -1.58 15.34
CA ILE A 422 10.71 -0.29 14.64
C ILE A 422 11.26 0.77 15.60
N PHE A 423 10.59 0.94 16.75
CA PHE A 423 11.04 1.80 17.84
C PHE A 423 11.10 0.98 19.13
N LEU A 424 12.13 1.22 19.94
CA LEU A 424 12.27 0.68 21.30
C LEU A 424 12.66 1.82 22.25
N GLY A 425 11.83 2.05 23.26
CA GLY A 425 12.02 3.17 24.20
C GLY A 425 12.09 4.53 23.49
N GLY A 426 11.25 4.75 22.47
CA GLY A 426 11.21 5.97 21.67
C GLY A 426 12.35 6.14 20.67
N LYS A 427 13.27 5.18 20.57
CA LYS A 427 14.40 5.24 19.64
C LYS A 427 14.14 4.32 18.44
N GLN A 428 14.28 4.87 17.24
CA GLN A 428 14.25 4.07 16.03
C GLN A 428 15.39 3.04 16.03
N VAL A 429 15.03 1.77 15.83
CA VAL A 429 15.97 0.64 15.74
C VAL A 429 15.92 -0.04 14.36
N TYR A 430 14.93 0.30 13.55
CA TYR A 430 14.74 -0.21 12.20
C TYR A 430 15.37 0.70 11.17
N THR A 431 16.11 0.12 10.22
CA THR A 431 16.59 0.82 9.03
C THR A 431 15.72 0.41 7.86
N SER A 432 14.98 1.35 7.29
CA SER A 432 14.15 1.09 6.11
C SER A 432 15.02 0.68 4.93
N PRO A 433 14.69 -0.41 4.23
CA PRO A 433 15.32 -0.74 2.96
C PRO A 433 15.04 0.35 1.92
N THR A 434 15.83 0.38 0.85
CA THR A 434 15.54 1.24 -0.29
C THR A 434 14.22 0.84 -0.98
N LEU A 435 13.57 1.78 -1.64
CA LEU A 435 12.30 1.51 -2.30
C LEU A 435 12.39 0.39 -3.38
N PRO A 436 13.45 0.28 -4.20
CA PRO A 436 13.66 -0.89 -5.06
C PRO A 436 13.77 -2.23 -4.31
N GLU A 437 14.42 -2.24 -3.15
CA GLU A 437 14.52 -3.45 -2.31
C GLU A 437 13.15 -3.83 -1.74
N ILE A 438 12.34 -2.86 -1.29
CA ILE A 438 10.96 -3.10 -0.83
C ILE A 438 10.10 -3.69 -1.96
N LYS A 439 10.19 -3.15 -3.17
CA LYS A 439 9.50 -3.68 -4.35
C LYS A 439 9.92 -5.11 -4.67
N GLN A 440 11.22 -5.39 -4.63
CA GLN A 440 11.74 -6.73 -4.89
C GLN A 440 11.26 -7.71 -3.80
N TYR A 441 11.33 -7.29 -2.54
CA TYR A 441 10.80 -8.06 -1.41
C TYR A 441 9.30 -8.35 -1.59
N CYS A 442 8.49 -7.37 -1.96
CA CYS A 442 7.06 -7.58 -2.24
C CYS A 442 6.85 -8.65 -3.32
N LYS A 443 7.59 -8.57 -4.42
CA LYS A 443 7.53 -9.56 -5.50
C LYS A 443 7.87 -10.98 -5.00
N GLU A 444 8.93 -11.11 -4.21
CA GLU A 444 9.37 -12.38 -3.64
C GLU A 444 8.34 -12.95 -2.65
N GLN A 445 7.79 -12.11 -1.78
CA GLN A 445 6.79 -12.52 -0.80
C GLN A 445 5.47 -12.94 -1.46
N ILE A 446 5.01 -12.22 -2.49
CA ILE A 446 3.84 -12.63 -3.29
C ILE A 446 4.06 -13.99 -3.97
N ALA A 447 5.29 -14.27 -4.42
CA ALA A 447 5.63 -15.54 -5.06
C ALA A 447 5.59 -16.74 -4.08
N THR A 448 5.58 -16.50 -2.76
CA THR A 448 5.38 -17.56 -1.76
C THR A 448 3.92 -17.94 -1.54
N LEU A 449 2.97 -17.17 -2.09
CA LEU A 449 1.54 -17.44 -1.94
C LEU A 449 1.05 -18.38 -3.04
N TRP A 450 0.16 -19.29 -2.67
CA TRP A 450 -0.49 -20.20 -3.61
C TRP A 450 -1.32 -19.44 -4.65
N PRO A 451 -1.36 -19.88 -5.91
CA PRO A 451 -2.15 -19.22 -6.98
C PRO A 451 -3.63 -19.04 -6.61
N GLU A 452 -4.19 -19.96 -5.82
CA GLU A 452 -5.57 -19.91 -5.37
C GLU A 452 -5.88 -18.68 -4.50
N VAL A 453 -4.93 -18.25 -3.66
CA VAL A 453 -5.04 -17.04 -2.84
C VAL A 453 -4.95 -15.79 -3.71
N LEU A 454 -4.26 -15.86 -4.83
CA LEU A 454 -3.99 -14.75 -5.73
C LEU A 454 -5.08 -14.53 -6.80
N ARG A 455 -6.15 -15.34 -6.85
CA ARG A 455 -7.25 -15.17 -7.81
C ARG A 455 -7.90 -13.79 -7.67
N PHE A 456 -8.34 -13.22 -8.80
CA PHE A 456 -9.06 -11.95 -8.81
C PHE A 456 -10.50 -12.11 -8.33
N ASP A 457 -11.11 -13.22 -8.68
CA ASP A 457 -12.47 -13.58 -8.30
C ASP A 457 -12.46 -14.89 -7.51
N ASN A 458 -13.22 -14.92 -6.43
CA ASN A 458 -13.35 -16.06 -5.53
C ASN A 458 -11.98 -16.64 -5.09
N PRO A 459 -11.08 -15.83 -4.49
CA PRO A 459 -9.81 -16.32 -3.99
C PRO A 459 -10.04 -17.31 -2.85
N HIS A 460 -9.10 -18.23 -2.67
CA HIS A 460 -9.06 -19.09 -1.49
C HIS A 460 -8.79 -18.24 -0.24
N ASN A 461 -9.55 -18.46 0.82
CA ASN A 461 -9.30 -17.83 2.11
C ASN A 461 -8.01 -18.38 2.72
N TYR A 462 -7.03 -17.51 2.90
CA TYR A 462 -5.80 -17.84 3.59
C TYR A 462 -6.08 -18.05 5.09
N TYR A 463 -5.39 -19.00 5.72
CA TYR A 463 -5.57 -19.32 7.13
C TYR A 463 -4.90 -18.26 8.01
N VAL A 464 -5.68 -17.59 8.87
CA VAL A 464 -5.21 -16.68 9.91
C VAL A 464 -5.82 -17.12 11.22
N ASP A 465 -5.06 -17.92 11.96
CA ASP A 465 -5.57 -18.65 13.10
C ASP A 465 -5.00 -18.11 14.43
N LEU A 466 -5.70 -18.33 15.53
CA LEU A 466 -5.28 -17.93 16.86
C LEU A 466 -4.71 -19.12 17.63
N SER A 467 -3.74 -18.85 18.51
CA SER A 467 -3.35 -19.86 19.52
C SER A 467 -4.51 -20.18 20.43
N TYR A 468 -4.55 -21.40 20.95
CA TYR A 468 -5.58 -21.80 21.92
C TYR A 468 -5.57 -20.92 23.18
N LYS A 469 -4.39 -20.48 23.62
CA LYS A 469 -4.26 -19.54 24.74
C LYS A 469 -4.93 -18.19 24.42
N LEU A 470 -4.63 -17.62 23.27
CA LEU A 470 -5.24 -16.35 22.83
C LEU A 470 -6.74 -16.48 22.60
N LEU A 471 -7.17 -17.56 21.96
CA LEU A 471 -8.60 -17.85 21.73
C LEU A 471 -9.34 -18.01 23.08
N GLY A 472 -8.77 -18.72 24.04
CA GLY A 472 -9.32 -18.85 25.39
C GLY A 472 -9.50 -17.50 26.09
N ILE A 473 -8.48 -16.63 26.07
CA ILE A 473 -8.56 -15.27 26.62
C ILE A 473 -9.67 -14.46 25.93
N LYS A 474 -9.77 -14.55 24.60
CA LYS A 474 -10.82 -13.86 23.83
C LYS A 474 -12.22 -14.32 24.25
N MET A 475 -12.45 -15.63 24.34
CA MET A 475 -13.74 -16.19 24.72
C MET A 475 -14.11 -15.86 26.16
N ASP A 476 -13.15 -15.89 27.09
CA ASP A 476 -13.38 -15.51 28.49
C ASP A 476 -13.82 -14.05 28.62
N LEU A 477 -13.20 -13.14 27.84
CA LEU A 477 -13.59 -11.73 27.85
C LEU A 477 -14.98 -11.50 27.24
N LEU A 478 -15.31 -12.21 26.17
CA LEU A 478 -16.63 -12.16 25.56
C LEU A 478 -17.72 -12.63 26.52
N ASN A 479 -17.47 -13.73 27.22
CA ASN A 479 -18.43 -14.29 28.19
C ASN A 479 -18.64 -13.36 29.40
N LYS A 480 -17.58 -12.71 29.92
CA LYS A 480 -17.65 -11.77 31.03
C LYS A 480 -18.36 -10.45 30.68
N GLY A 481 -18.32 -10.04 29.41
CA GLY A 481 -18.98 -8.81 28.95
C GLY A 481 -20.50 -8.92 28.83
N HIS A 482 -21.06 -10.11 29.00
CA HIS A 482 -22.49 -10.38 29.04
C HIS A 482 -23.05 -10.55 30.46
N SER A 483 -22.22 -10.48 31.48
CA SER A 483 -22.57 -10.45 32.92
C SER A 483 -22.40 -9.04 33.49
#